data_6c33c51befa22139a7fcd91e5a7e87cf
#
_entry.id   6c33c51befa22139a7fcd91e5a7e87cf
#
_cell.length_a   1.000
_cell.length_b   1.000
_cell.length_c   1.000
_cell.angle_alpha   90.00
_cell.angle_beta   90.00
_cell.angle_gamma   90.00
#
_symmetry.space_group_name_H-M   'P 1'
#
loop_
_entity.id
_entity.type
_entity.pdbx_description
1 polymer ?
#
loop_
_entity_poly.entity_id
_entity_poly.type
_entity_poly.pdbx_seq_one_letter_code
_entity_poly.pdbx_strand_id
1 'polypeptide(L)'
;MAGACGAPAGADPARGERVFQRCFACHSVVAGEDKLPGPNLRGVVGRRAGTQPGFRFSPALIEAGGRGLVWTRPSLDAYLTDPERFLPGTEMGLTGLRDAVDRRNVIDYLEKSGPTLRRTP
;
A
#
# COMPACT_ATOMS: atom_id res chain seq x y z
N MET A 1 -18.88 -23.06 -0.73
CA MET A 1 -18.62 -22.72 -0.98
C MET A 1 -18.52 -22.00 -1.42
N ALA A 2 -18.76 -22.15 -1.42
CA ALA A 2 -18.72 -21.64 -2.08
C ALA A 2 -18.30 -20.68 -2.30
N GLY A 3 -18.23 -20.48 -1.93
CA GLY A 3 -17.92 -19.39 -2.14
C GLY A 3 -16.94 -19.26 -2.83
N ALA A 4 -16.45 -19.91 -2.60
CA ALA A 4 -15.54 -19.86 -3.33
C ALA A 4 -15.85 -19.69 -4.60
N CYS A 5 -16.88 -20.02 -4.77
CA CYS A 5 -17.22 -19.94 -5.97
C CYS A 5 -17.12 -18.71 -6.55
N GLY A 6 -17.07 -18.43 -7.49
CA GLY A 6 -17.18 -17.28 -8.15
C GLY A 6 -16.32 -16.14 -7.83
N ALA A 7 -15.82 -16.08 -6.68
CA ALA A 7 -15.03 -14.96 -6.30
C ALA A 7 -13.67 -15.05 -6.95
N PRO A 8 -13.15 -13.98 -7.48
CA PRO A 8 -11.80 -13.99 -8.01
C PRO A 8 -10.83 -14.36 -6.93
N ALA A 9 -9.87 -15.14 -7.27
CA ALA A 9 -8.91 -15.60 -6.33
C ALA A 9 -8.23 -14.43 -5.64
N GLY A 10 -8.36 -14.36 -4.36
CA GLY A 10 -7.64 -13.42 -3.55
C GLY A 10 -8.16 -12.03 -3.48
N ALA A 11 -8.98 -11.61 -4.34
CA ALA A 11 -9.40 -10.22 -4.35
C ALA A 11 -10.57 -10.03 -3.40
N ASP A 12 -10.31 -9.50 -2.21
CA ASP A 12 -11.34 -9.31 -1.20
C ASP A 12 -10.97 -8.13 -0.30
N PRO A 13 -11.60 -6.98 -0.51
CA PRO A 13 -11.28 -5.80 0.30
C PRO A 13 -11.52 -5.98 1.79
N ALA A 14 -12.52 -6.78 2.16
CA ALA A 14 -12.78 -7.00 3.57
C ALA A 14 -11.64 -7.76 4.24
N ARG A 15 -11.06 -8.71 3.54
CA ARG A 15 -9.88 -9.38 4.07
C ARG A 15 -8.69 -8.45 4.06
N GLY A 16 -8.59 -7.59 3.07
CA GLY A 16 -7.53 -6.60 3.01
C GLY A 16 -7.57 -5.67 4.19
N GLU A 17 -8.75 -5.31 4.64
CA GLU A 17 -8.88 -4.46 5.81
C GLU A 17 -8.31 -5.15 7.04
N ARG A 18 -8.55 -6.43 7.19
CA ARG A 18 -7.99 -7.18 8.31
C ARG A 18 -6.47 -7.28 8.22
N VAL A 19 -5.95 -7.47 7.03
CA VAL A 19 -4.50 -7.49 6.85
C VAL A 19 -3.93 -6.11 7.15
N PHE A 20 -4.64 -5.06 6.73
CA PHE A 20 -4.19 -3.69 6.95
C PHE A 20 -4.04 -3.38 8.44
N GLN A 21 -4.71 -4.11 9.30
CA GLN A 21 -4.55 -3.85 10.74
C GLN A 21 -3.12 -4.04 11.20
N ARG A 22 -2.32 -4.78 10.47
CA ARG A 22 -0.89 -4.86 10.77
C ARG A 22 -0.17 -3.57 10.46
N CYS A 23 -0.78 -2.70 9.65
CA CYS A 23 -0.19 -1.43 9.23
C CYS A 23 -0.78 -0.27 10.00
N PHE A 24 -1.90 -0.51 10.65
CA PHE A 24 -2.76 0.52 11.22
C PHE A 24 -2.06 1.37 12.28
N ALA A 25 -1.10 0.82 12.99
CA ALA A 25 -0.38 1.59 14.00
C ALA A 25 0.41 2.73 13.38
N CYS A 26 0.80 2.60 12.12
CA CYS A 26 1.66 3.59 11.46
C CYS A 26 1.01 4.27 10.27
N HIS A 27 -0.05 3.71 9.73
CA HIS A 27 -0.66 4.21 8.49
C HIS A 27 -2.15 4.40 8.65
N SER A 28 -2.69 5.33 7.88
CA SER A 28 -4.13 5.53 7.81
C SER A 28 -4.53 5.65 6.36
N VAL A 29 -5.80 5.40 6.08
CA VAL A 29 -6.38 5.71 4.77
C VAL A 29 -7.48 6.76 4.91
N VAL A 30 -7.59 7.38 6.07
CA VAL A 30 -8.58 8.42 6.31
C VAL A 30 -8.03 9.76 5.83
N ALA A 31 -8.79 10.46 5.01
CA ALA A 31 -8.34 11.72 4.46
C ALA A 31 -7.96 12.69 5.59
N GLY A 32 -6.80 13.28 5.47
CA GLY A 32 -6.34 14.28 6.43
C GLY A 32 -5.68 13.74 7.68
N GLU A 33 -5.65 12.43 7.86
CA GLU A 33 -5.01 11.87 9.05
C GLU A 33 -3.52 11.66 8.76
N ASP A 34 -2.72 12.67 9.06
CA ASP A 34 -1.33 12.72 8.63
C ASP A 34 -0.31 12.70 9.76
N LYS A 35 -0.72 12.36 10.98
CA LYS A 35 0.19 12.47 12.13
C LYS A 35 0.68 11.13 12.66
N LEU A 36 0.55 10.09 11.88
CA LEU A 36 1.04 8.79 12.27
C LEU A 36 2.49 8.61 11.84
N PRO A 37 3.18 7.60 12.38
CA PRO A 37 4.58 7.37 12.02
C PRO A 37 4.83 7.07 10.56
N GLY A 38 3.83 6.60 9.84
CA GLY A 38 3.97 6.34 8.41
C GLY A 38 3.08 7.27 7.60
N PRO A 39 3.29 7.35 6.30
CA PRO A 39 2.48 8.25 5.47
C PRO A 39 1.06 7.75 5.33
N ASN A 40 0.15 8.68 5.11
CA ASN A 40 -1.23 8.32 4.82
C ASN A 40 -1.26 7.59 3.48
N LEU A 41 -1.94 6.46 3.44
CA LEU A 41 -1.95 5.61 2.25
C LEU A 41 -3.18 5.80 1.37
N ARG A 42 -4.05 6.75 1.71
CA ARG A 42 -5.20 7.02 0.87
C ARG A 42 -4.75 7.44 -0.51
N GLY A 43 -5.21 6.75 -1.52
CA GLY A 43 -4.83 7.06 -2.89
C GLY A 43 -3.42 6.65 -3.27
N VAL A 44 -2.80 5.76 -2.49
CA VAL A 44 -1.41 5.38 -2.75
C VAL A 44 -1.25 4.64 -4.07
N VAL A 45 -2.23 3.87 -4.50
CA VAL A 45 -2.12 3.16 -5.77
C VAL A 45 -2.18 4.18 -6.90
N GLY A 46 -1.13 4.22 -7.69
CA GLY A 46 -0.99 5.18 -8.78
C GLY A 46 -0.17 6.40 -8.42
N ARG A 47 0.26 6.52 -7.17
CA ARG A 47 1.03 7.67 -6.72
C ARG A 47 2.51 7.42 -6.88
N ARG A 48 3.25 8.46 -7.24
CA ARG A 48 4.70 8.38 -7.27
C ARG A 48 5.23 8.21 -5.86
N ALA A 49 6.22 7.35 -5.70
CA ALA A 49 6.79 7.08 -4.39
C ALA A 49 7.41 8.35 -3.81
N GLY A 50 7.29 8.49 -2.50
CA GLY A 50 7.93 9.59 -1.78
C GLY A 50 7.30 10.95 -1.99
N THR A 51 6.06 11.02 -2.46
CA THR A 51 5.45 12.32 -2.79
C THR A 51 4.26 12.70 -1.94
N GLN A 52 3.85 11.88 -0.99
CA GLN A 52 2.70 12.24 -0.15
C GLN A 52 3.03 13.51 0.65
N PRO A 53 2.24 14.58 0.51
CA PRO A 53 2.51 15.80 1.25
C PRO A 53 2.42 15.59 2.75
N GLY A 54 3.24 16.31 3.49
CA GLY A 54 3.16 16.30 4.94
C GLY A 54 3.90 15.18 5.61
N PHE A 55 4.57 14.32 4.86
CA PHE A 55 5.33 13.22 5.45
C PHE A 55 6.79 13.30 5.03
N ARG A 56 7.68 13.03 5.99
CA ARG A 56 9.11 13.04 5.70
C ARG A 56 9.56 11.64 5.33
N PHE A 57 9.79 11.40 4.05
CA PHE A 57 10.17 10.08 3.57
C PHE A 57 11.67 9.85 3.74
N SER A 58 12.06 8.57 3.79
CA SER A 58 13.46 8.22 3.80
C SER A 58 14.13 8.68 2.51
N PRO A 59 15.44 8.95 2.55
CA PRO A 59 16.15 9.30 1.31
C PRO A 59 15.99 8.24 0.23
N ALA A 60 15.94 6.96 0.62
CA ALA A 60 15.79 5.89 -0.35
C ALA A 60 14.48 6.00 -1.11
N LEU A 61 13.39 6.35 -0.41
CA LEU A 61 12.10 6.48 -1.06
C LEU A 61 12.03 7.73 -1.92
N ILE A 62 12.60 8.83 -1.46
CA ILE A 62 12.63 10.05 -2.26
C ILE A 62 13.41 9.81 -3.55
N GLU A 63 14.54 9.15 -3.45
CA GLU A 63 15.36 8.88 -4.61
C GLU A 63 14.64 7.94 -5.58
N ALA A 64 13.99 6.90 -5.07
CA ALA A 64 13.28 5.97 -5.93
C ALA A 64 12.16 6.68 -6.67
N GLY A 65 11.42 7.55 -5.99
CA GLY A 65 10.39 8.34 -6.64
C GLY A 65 10.96 9.26 -7.68
N GLY A 66 12.11 9.86 -7.40
CA GLY A 66 12.80 10.70 -8.37
C GLY A 66 13.23 9.96 -9.60
N ARG A 67 13.45 8.67 -9.49
CA ARG A 67 13.80 7.83 -10.63
C ARG A 67 12.58 7.22 -11.31
N GLY A 68 11.39 7.58 -10.87
CA GLY A 68 10.17 7.18 -11.55
C GLY A 68 9.38 6.07 -10.91
N LEU A 69 9.72 5.66 -9.68
CA LEU A 69 8.94 4.61 -9.04
C LEU A 69 7.53 5.10 -8.76
N VAL A 70 6.54 4.38 -9.26
CA VAL A 70 5.14 4.66 -9.02
C VAL A 70 4.57 3.43 -8.31
N TRP A 71 3.71 3.66 -7.33
CA TRP A 71 3.07 2.56 -6.60
C TRP A 71 1.94 1.98 -7.45
N THR A 72 2.28 0.98 -8.24
CA THR A 72 1.28 0.20 -8.96
C THR A 72 1.00 -1.04 -8.15
N ARG A 73 0.02 -1.83 -8.57
CA ARG A 73 -0.23 -3.09 -7.87
C ARG A 73 1.02 -3.98 -7.90
N PRO A 74 1.71 -4.16 -9.04
CA PRO A 74 2.93 -4.98 -9.00
C PRO A 74 4.04 -4.42 -8.13
N SER A 75 4.27 -3.11 -8.13
CA SER A 75 5.35 -2.57 -7.31
C SER A 75 5.00 -2.61 -5.84
N LEU A 76 3.74 -2.42 -5.49
CA LEU A 76 3.31 -2.59 -4.11
C LEU A 76 3.48 -4.04 -3.67
N ASP A 77 3.14 -4.98 -4.53
CA ASP A 77 3.30 -6.39 -4.20
C ASP A 77 4.76 -6.73 -3.94
N ALA A 78 5.65 -6.24 -4.77
CA ALA A 78 7.07 -6.49 -4.60
C ALA A 78 7.61 -5.85 -3.31
N TYR A 79 7.20 -4.63 -3.04
CA TYR A 79 7.63 -3.93 -1.84
C TYR A 79 7.12 -4.62 -0.58
N LEU A 80 5.84 -5.02 -0.59
CA LEU A 80 5.26 -5.66 0.58
C LEU A 80 5.80 -7.07 0.82
N THR A 81 6.29 -7.71 -0.23
CA THR A 81 6.89 -9.02 -0.07
C THR A 81 8.12 -8.95 0.83
N ASP A 82 8.96 -7.95 0.60
CA ASP A 82 10.18 -7.77 1.37
C ASP A 82 10.64 -6.33 1.16
N PRO A 83 10.21 -5.41 2.03
CA PRO A 83 10.49 -4.00 1.81
C PRO A 83 11.97 -3.67 1.70
N GLU A 84 12.78 -4.26 2.55
CA GLU A 84 14.21 -3.94 2.54
C GLU A 84 14.89 -4.45 1.28
N ARG A 85 14.44 -5.58 0.77
CA ARG A 85 15.04 -6.12 -0.44
C ARG A 85 14.63 -5.32 -1.67
N PHE A 86 13.36 -4.90 -1.71
CA PHE A 86 12.88 -4.11 -2.84
C PHE A 86 13.48 -2.71 -2.84
N LEU A 87 13.66 -2.15 -1.66
CA LEU A 87 14.14 -0.79 -1.53
C LEU A 87 15.09 -0.71 -0.34
N PRO A 88 16.36 -1.06 -0.53
CA PRO A 88 17.31 -0.98 0.56
C PRO A 88 17.35 0.42 1.13
N GLY A 89 17.32 0.52 2.44
CA GLY A 89 17.29 1.81 3.11
C GLY A 89 15.90 2.31 3.43
N THR A 90 14.87 1.53 3.10
CA THR A 90 13.52 1.92 3.50
C THR A 90 13.43 1.94 5.02
N GLU A 91 12.63 2.87 5.54
CA GLU A 91 12.48 3.01 6.98
C GLU A 91 11.18 2.40 7.49
N MET A 92 10.45 1.69 6.63
CA MET A 92 9.27 0.98 7.07
C MET A 92 9.70 -0.27 7.83
N GLY A 93 9.16 -0.44 9.04
CA GLY A 93 9.62 -1.51 9.91
C GLY A 93 9.01 -2.88 9.63
N LEU A 94 8.16 -2.99 8.64
CA LEU A 94 7.53 -4.26 8.32
C LEU A 94 8.53 -5.19 7.68
N THR A 95 8.59 -6.43 8.17
CA THR A 95 9.55 -7.38 7.60
C THR A 95 9.08 -8.00 6.31
N GLY A 96 7.79 -7.87 6.01
CA GLY A 96 7.25 -8.39 4.76
C GLY A 96 5.98 -9.17 5.00
N LEU A 97 5.08 -9.13 4.03
CA LEU A 97 3.89 -9.97 4.02
C LEU A 97 4.18 -11.13 3.07
N ARG A 98 4.43 -12.29 3.62
CA ARG A 98 4.87 -13.40 2.80
C ARG A 98 3.74 -14.09 2.05
N ASP A 99 2.52 -13.98 2.55
CA ASP A 99 1.38 -14.62 1.92
C ASP A 99 0.90 -13.78 0.75
N ALA A 100 0.96 -14.34 -0.44
CA ALA A 100 0.55 -13.61 -1.65
C ALA A 100 -0.92 -13.23 -1.64
N VAL A 101 -1.76 -14.03 -1.00
CA VAL A 101 -3.19 -13.72 -0.90
C VAL A 101 -3.38 -12.51 0.02
N ASP A 102 -2.66 -12.46 1.13
CA ASP A 102 -2.72 -11.28 2.01
C ASP A 102 -2.29 -10.03 1.27
N ARG A 103 -1.20 -10.11 0.51
CA ARG A 103 -0.73 -8.95 -0.25
C ARG A 103 -1.77 -8.47 -1.25
N ARG A 104 -2.35 -9.39 -1.98
CA ARG A 104 -3.34 -9.04 -2.98
C ARG A 104 -4.56 -8.39 -2.34
N ASN A 105 -4.97 -8.93 -1.21
CA ASN A 105 -6.15 -8.40 -0.52
C ASN A 105 -5.89 -7.01 0.06
N VAL A 106 -4.73 -6.78 0.66
CA VAL A 106 -4.46 -5.45 1.21
C VAL A 106 -4.27 -4.42 0.10
N ILE A 107 -3.66 -4.81 -1.02
CA ILE A 107 -3.53 -3.89 -2.15
C ILE A 107 -4.92 -3.52 -2.70
N ASP A 108 -5.80 -4.50 -2.78
CA ASP A 108 -7.16 -4.24 -3.22
C ASP A 108 -7.87 -3.28 -2.26
N TYR A 109 -7.67 -3.46 -0.96
CA TYR A 109 -8.22 -2.56 0.04
C TYR A 109 -7.66 -1.14 -0.13
N LEU A 110 -6.36 -1.02 -0.34
CA LEU A 110 -5.74 0.29 -0.54
C LEU A 110 -6.27 0.97 -1.80
N GLU A 111 -6.45 0.21 -2.85
CA GLU A 111 -6.95 0.78 -4.09
C GLU A 111 -8.36 1.32 -3.91
N LYS A 112 -9.20 0.60 -3.19
CA LYS A 112 -10.57 1.04 -2.96
C LYS A 112 -10.67 2.14 -1.92
N SER A 113 -9.63 2.36 -1.14
CA SER A 113 -9.61 3.43 -0.16
C SER A 113 -9.23 4.77 -0.77
N GLY A 114 -8.83 4.79 -2.04
CA GLY A 114 -8.43 6.03 -2.67
C GLY A 114 -9.63 6.87 -3.07
N PRO A 115 -9.37 8.09 -3.52
CA PRO A 115 -10.45 8.96 -3.96
C PRO A 115 -11.15 8.36 -5.16
N THR A 116 -12.47 8.31 -5.10
CA THR A 116 -13.21 7.77 -6.21
C THR A 116 -13.13 8.62 -7.43
N LEU A 117 -12.87 9.91 -7.25
CA LEU A 117 -12.75 10.80 -8.34
C LEU A 117 -11.80 10.34 -9.39
N ARG A 118 -10.74 9.70 -9.02
CA ARG A 118 -9.81 9.35 -10.05
C ARG A 118 -10.29 8.22 -10.93
N ARG A 119 -11.40 7.62 -10.60
CA ARG A 119 -11.98 6.63 -11.47
C ARG A 119 -12.94 7.23 -12.42
N THR A 120 -13.21 8.48 -12.30
CA THR A 120 -14.15 9.13 -13.16
C THR A 120 -13.46 9.50 -14.42
N PRO A 121 -13.97 9.16 -15.53
CA PRO A 121 -13.34 9.50 -16.80
C PRO A 121 -13.24 10.99 -16.97
#